data_ad3adde2cd0960f5f77ac0f4b62204e3
#
_entry.id   ad3adde2cd0960f5f77ac0f4b62204e3
#
_cell.length_a   1.000
_cell.length_b   1.000
_cell.length_c   1.000
_cell.angle_alpha   90.00
_cell.angle_beta   90.00
_cell.angle_gamma   90.00
#
_symmetry.space_group_name_H-M   'P 1'
#
loop_
_entity.id
_entity.type
_entity.pdbx_description
1 polymer ?
#
loop_
_entity_poly.entity_id
_entity_poly.type
_entity_poly.pdbx_seq_one_letter_code
_entity_poly.pdbx_strand_id
1 'polypeptide(L)'
;MNPTSEQQAILDAFEAIRNNIKVLALAGTGKTSTLLELVKQHPETSFLYLAFNTAIKEEVQQKAKSRGLDNIKVKTQNGFCLELARGAGCNSRNIKGYMSVKDTIDRLRLSGDDKFLANPAFQIMRQFMISDDTEMTLRHVPKSVEDRFHSQLLRFTNMPAEKILQAVDKKKKRALEIAKTLFSSFGFSSDLMLHDMYVKLVQLHYNDIQIAEEVVLLDEAQDINPVFSDIASRIQAQLIAVGDSNQAIYQFRGAQDFLKDMPAEATFTLTQSFRFLPEIADKANQLLEHMTDLRIKGFEGVEEEDTSAVLCRTNMGCLSEAFTMLEEDRPFALEGGVDNEGFKMIENLVFLNAGDTYNVSHPDLKGLRNIEQFHKELDEDLLNNEWKTALRVIDKIGGFEMALDNLKRIKDAQKNLPANATMITTMHKSKGKEWNHVTIADDAENVFYRSEMDESGRKVRVPISFSEAPLMEKNLFYVAVTRAKRVLDLGLCSRLFPSVDEETANTEMSVAA
;
A
#
# COMPACT_ATOMS: atom_id res chain seq x y z
N MET A 1 27.42 -4.44 15.71
CA MET A 1 27.93 -5.17 14.52
C MET A 1 28.84 -4.23 13.77
N ASN A 2 29.93 -4.73 13.20
CA ASN A 2 30.74 -3.94 12.28
C ASN A 2 29.98 -3.79 10.97
N PRO A 3 30.08 -2.65 10.27
CA PRO A 3 29.51 -2.48 8.94
C PRO A 3 30.00 -3.56 7.96
N THR A 4 29.13 -3.97 7.04
CA THR A 4 29.57 -4.78 5.89
C THR A 4 30.42 -3.93 4.94
N SER A 5 31.14 -4.57 4.00
CA SER A 5 31.90 -3.84 2.97
C SER A 5 31.00 -2.89 2.15
N GLU A 6 29.76 -3.29 1.87
CA GLU A 6 28.78 -2.44 1.15
C GLU A 6 28.35 -1.23 2.00
N GLN A 7 28.09 -1.44 3.29
CA GLN A 7 27.76 -0.36 4.22
C GLN A 7 28.94 0.58 4.40
N GLN A 8 30.15 0.03 4.57
CA GLN A 8 31.37 0.82 4.72
C GLN A 8 31.64 1.70 3.49
N ALA A 9 31.41 1.17 2.29
CA ALA A 9 31.56 1.93 1.07
C ALA A 9 30.64 3.18 1.01
N ILE A 10 29.43 3.10 1.56
CA ILE A 10 28.52 4.24 1.67
C ILE A 10 29.05 5.26 2.68
N LEU A 11 29.55 4.80 3.83
CA LEU A 11 30.10 5.66 4.89
C LEU A 11 31.34 6.39 4.40
N ASP A 12 32.27 5.69 3.73
CA ASP A 12 33.50 6.27 3.20
C ASP A 12 33.24 7.27 2.05
N ALA A 13 32.23 6.99 1.23
CA ALA A 13 31.89 7.84 0.11
C ALA A 13 31.26 9.18 0.51
N PHE A 14 30.61 9.26 1.65
CA PHE A 14 29.90 10.45 2.10
C PHE A 14 30.82 11.69 2.23
N GLU A 15 32.05 11.52 2.68
CA GLU A 15 33.00 12.63 2.82
C GLU A 15 33.46 13.18 1.46
N ALA A 16 33.55 12.31 0.44
CA ALA A 16 34.02 12.66 -0.90
C ALA A 16 32.92 13.21 -1.79
N ILE A 17 31.68 12.77 -1.61
CA ILE A 17 30.52 13.10 -2.45
C ILE A 17 29.74 14.24 -1.82
N ARG A 18 29.55 15.33 -2.58
CA ARG A 18 28.80 16.51 -2.12
C ARG A 18 27.39 16.60 -2.70
N ASN A 19 27.12 15.85 -3.74
CA ASN A 19 25.82 15.76 -4.37
C ASN A 19 25.00 14.57 -3.83
N ASN A 20 23.88 14.29 -4.45
CA ASN A 20 22.97 13.25 -3.99
C ASN A 20 23.55 11.85 -4.11
N ILE A 21 23.21 10.99 -3.16
CA ILE A 21 23.58 9.57 -3.10
C ILE A 21 22.33 8.72 -3.18
N LYS A 22 22.37 7.68 -4.00
CA LYS A 22 21.31 6.67 -4.13
C LYS A 22 21.78 5.36 -3.52
N VAL A 23 20.95 4.73 -2.70
CA VAL A 23 21.23 3.41 -2.11
C VAL A 23 20.10 2.44 -2.44
N LEU A 24 20.38 1.48 -3.30
CA LEU A 24 19.48 0.38 -3.65
C LEU A 24 19.68 -0.75 -2.64
N ALA A 25 18.73 -0.93 -1.75
CA ALA A 25 18.91 -1.79 -0.59
C ALA A 25 17.82 -2.85 -0.52
N LEU A 26 18.16 -4.12 -0.71
CA LEU A 26 17.22 -5.24 -0.62
C LEU A 26 16.65 -5.44 0.79
N ALA A 27 15.74 -6.40 0.94
CA ALA A 27 15.01 -6.65 2.19
C ALA A 27 15.94 -7.00 3.36
N GLY A 28 15.78 -6.33 4.51
CA GLY A 28 16.52 -6.69 5.73
C GLY A 28 18.00 -6.34 5.74
N THR A 29 18.51 -5.55 4.78
CA THR A 29 19.93 -5.22 4.62
C THR A 29 20.45 -4.12 5.56
N GLY A 30 19.63 -3.67 6.51
CA GLY A 30 20.05 -2.70 7.51
C GLY A 30 20.04 -1.25 7.03
N LYS A 31 19.17 -0.86 6.11
CA LYS A 31 18.98 0.52 5.60
C LYS A 31 19.07 1.57 6.71
N THR A 32 18.14 1.52 7.64
CA THR A 32 18.04 2.47 8.76
C THR A 32 19.31 2.46 9.63
N SER A 33 19.89 1.28 9.89
CA SER A 33 21.10 1.15 10.69
C SER A 33 22.31 1.79 10.02
N THR A 34 22.43 1.66 8.69
CA THR A 34 23.48 2.30 7.88
C THR A 34 23.36 3.82 7.93
N LEU A 35 22.13 4.35 7.76
CA LEU A 35 21.89 5.80 7.84
C LEU A 35 22.19 6.34 9.25
N LEU A 36 21.82 5.64 10.32
CA LEU A 36 22.13 6.08 11.68
C LEU A 36 23.61 5.94 12.03
N GLU A 37 24.33 4.99 11.43
CA GLU A 37 25.79 4.90 11.57
C GLU A 37 26.48 6.07 10.87
N LEU A 38 26.00 6.47 9.69
CA LEU A 38 26.45 7.67 8.98
C LEU A 38 26.31 8.93 9.87
N VAL A 39 25.12 9.12 10.46
CA VAL A 39 24.87 10.25 11.40
C VAL A 39 25.84 10.24 12.57
N LYS A 40 26.13 9.06 13.13
CA LYS A 40 27.03 8.89 14.27
C LYS A 40 28.48 9.24 13.93
N GLN A 41 28.94 8.90 12.72
CA GLN A 41 30.31 9.17 12.28
C GLN A 41 30.55 10.64 11.94
N HIS A 42 29.48 11.43 11.73
CA HIS A 42 29.55 12.84 11.34
C HIS A 42 28.82 13.76 12.35
N PRO A 43 29.31 13.87 13.60
CA PRO A 43 28.61 14.60 14.67
C PRO A 43 28.49 16.12 14.39
N GLU A 44 29.36 16.68 13.56
CA GLU A 44 29.33 18.10 13.18
C GLU A 44 28.33 18.41 12.05
N THR A 45 27.83 17.38 11.36
CA THR A 45 26.86 17.54 10.28
C THR A 45 25.44 17.42 10.81
N SER A 46 24.55 18.29 10.37
CA SER A 46 23.14 18.25 10.76
C SER A 46 22.30 17.48 9.75
N PHE A 47 21.47 16.54 10.25
CA PHE A 47 20.68 15.63 9.42
C PHE A 47 19.18 15.80 9.64
N LEU A 48 18.42 15.75 8.54
CA LEU A 48 16.96 15.59 8.53
C LEU A 48 16.61 14.20 8.01
N TYR A 49 16.05 13.35 8.88
CA TYR A 49 15.53 12.04 8.48
C TYR A 49 14.04 12.13 8.13
N LEU A 50 13.69 11.75 6.90
CA LEU A 50 12.32 11.75 6.39
C LEU A 50 11.80 10.31 6.30
N ALA A 51 11.00 9.94 7.29
CA ALA A 51 10.36 8.63 7.39
C ALA A 51 9.04 8.59 6.59
N PHE A 52 8.72 7.43 6.03
CA PHE A 52 7.49 7.22 5.27
C PHE A 52 6.22 7.36 6.15
N ASN A 53 6.24 6.86 7.38
CA ASN A 53 5.10 6.88 8.29
C ASN A 53 5.50 7.15 9.75
N THR A 54 4.49 7.28 10.63
CA THR A 54 4.70 7.58 12.05
C THR A 54 5.41 6.45 12.80
N ALA A 55 5.11 5.18 12.49
CA ALA A 55 5.72 4.05 13.16
C ALA A 55 7.24 3.99 12.89
N ILE A 56 7.65 4.15 11.62
CA ILE A 56 9.09 4.23 11.25
C ILE A 56 9.75 5.44 11.92
N LYS A 57 9.07 6.60 11.91
CA LYS A 57 9.60 7.81 12.59
C LYS A 57 9.89 7.53 14.07
N GLU A 58 8.94 6.95 14.80
CA GLU A 58 9.09 6.66 16.24
C GLU A 58 10.21 5.65 16.50
N GLU A 59 10.30 4.60 15.69
CA GLU A 59 11.39 3.61 15.74
C GLU A 59 12.76 4.28 15.55
N VAL A 60 12.90 5.12 14.51
CA VAL A 60 14.16 5.82 14.21
C VAL A 60 14.50 6.81 15.34
N GLN A 61 13.54 7.55 15.86
CA GLN A 61 13.73 8.44 17.01
C GLN A 61 14.24 7.68 18.24
N GLN A 62 13.65 6.51 18.53
CA GLN A 62 14.08 5.68 19.65
C GLN A 62 15.51 5.15 19.45
N LYS A 63 15.81 4.66 18.22
CA LYS A 63 17.16 4.19 17.87
C LYS A 63 18.20 5.31 17.91
N ALA A 64 17.89 6.50 17.42
CA ALA A 64 18.77 7.66 17.48
C ALA A 64 19.05 8.06 18.94
N LYS A 65 18.00 8.16 19.76
CA LYS A 65 18.13 8.46 21.19
C LYS A 65 18.96 7.42 21.94
N SER A 66 18.75 6.13 21.71
CA SER A 66 19.52 5.06 22.35
C SER A 66 21.01 5.05 21.98
N ARG A 67 21.36 5.65 20.82
CA ARG A 67 22.74 5.82 20.34
C ARG A 67 23.35 7.18 20.71
N GLY A 68 22.60 8.07 21.38
CA GLY A 68 23.06 9.40 21.78
C GLY A 68 23.26 10.35 20.57
N LEU A 69 22.45 10.23 19.53
CA LEU A 69 22.56 11.08 18.34
C LEU A 69 21.70 12.33 18.49
N ASP A 70 22.35 13.49 18.65
CA ASP A 70 21.68 14.79 18.83
C ASP A 70 21.67 15.65 17.55
N ASN A 71 22.43 15.25 16.52
CA ASN A 71 22.58 15.94 15.24
C ASN A 71 21.58 15.48 14.17
N ILE A 72 20.50 14.81 14.56
CA ILE A 72 19.46 14.31 13.64
C ILE A 72 18.06 14.76 14.07
N LYS A 73 17.31 15.33 13.15
CA LYS A 73 15.86 15.54 13.29
C LYS A 73 15.11 14.47 12.50
N VAL A 74 14.11 13.86 13.12
CA VAL A 74 13.32 12.81 12.48
C VAL A 74 11.87 13.29 12.30
N LYS A 75 11.40 13.34 11.07
CA LYS A 75 10.03 13.72 10.69
C LYS A 75 9.44 12.72 9.73
N THR A 76 8.11 12.66 9.64
CA THR A 76 7.47 12.03 8.48
C THR A 76 7.50 13.01 7.31
N GLN A 77 7.38 12.51 6.07
CA GLN A 77 7.25 13.33 4.86
C GLN A 77 6.11 14.36 5.01
N ASN A 78 4.94 13.91 5.44
CA ASN A 78 3.81 14.78 5.72
C ASN A 78 4.08 15.76 6.87
N GLY A 79 4.81 15.34 7.91
CA GLY A 79 5.20 16.19 9.04
C GLY A 79 6.15 17.33 8.62
N PHE A 80 7.05 17.04 7.69
CA PHE A 80 7.92 18.05 7.07
C PHE A 80 7.12 19.07 6.26
N CYS A 81 6.25 18.61 5.36
CA CYS A 81 5.38 19.52 4.59
C CYS A 81 4.44 20.33 5.49
N LEU A 82 3.95 19.75 6.59
CA LEU A 82 3.11 20.47 7.54
C LEU A 82 3.85 21.61 8.23
N GLU A 83 5.13 21.44 8.51
CA GLU A 83 5.94 22.53 9.10
C GLU A 83 6.07 23.71 8.14
N LEU A 84 6.36 23.44 6.86
CA LEU A 84 6.38 24.45 5.80
C LEU A 84 5.00 25.13 5.65
N ALA A 85 3.93 24.33 5.63
CA ALA A 85 2.56 24.84 5.54
C ALA A 85 2.18 25.71 6.74
N ARG A 86 2.65 25.38 7.96
CA ARG A 86 2.45 26.22 9.15
C ARG A 86 3.16 27.56 9.04
N GLY A 87 4.37 27.59 8.50
CA GLY A 87 5.05 28.84 8.16
C GLY A 87 4.26 29.74 7.22
N ALA A 88 3.43 29.16 6.35
CA ALA A 88 2.52 29.85 5.43
C ALA A 88 1.10 30.08 6.01
N GLY A 89 0.86 29.81 7.29
CA GLY A 89 -0.40 30.09 7.97
C GLY A 89 -1.36 28.91 8.15
N CYS A 90 -0.93 27.67 7.86
CA CYS A 90 -1.75 26.48 8.07
C CYS A 90 -1.97 26.21 9.58
N ASN A 91 -3.24 26.10 9.99
CA ASN A 91 -3.60 25.77 11.35
C ASN A 91 -3.82 24.24 11.48
N SER A 92 -3.02 23.58 12.30
CA SER A 92 -3.12 22.13 12.51
C SER A 92 -4.47 21.66 13.05
N ARG A 93 -5.23 22.53 13.75
CA ARG A 93 -6.58 22.22 14.25
C ARG A 93 -7.61 22.03 13.12
N ASN A 94 -7.32 22.56 11.95
CA ASN A 94 -8.18 22.48 10.76
C ASN A 94 -7.90 21.23 9.92
N ILE A 95 -6.86 20.45 10.28
CA ILE A 95 -6.51 19.24 9.53
C ILE A 95 -7.49 18.13 9.89
N LYS A 96 -8.10 17.54 8.85
CA LYS A 96 -8.99 16.39 8.94
C LYS A 96 -8.48 15.25 8.07
N GLY A 97 -8.76 14.02 8.50
CA GLY A 97 -8.38 12.82 7.74
C GLY A 97 -9.21 12.60 6.47
N TYR A 98 -10.39 13.19 6.41
CA TYR A 98 -11.32 13.03 5.27
C TYR A 98 -12.20 14.27 5.07
N MET A 99 -12.74 14.38 3.87
CA MET A 99 -13.80 15.31 3.50
C MET A 99 -14.96 14.53 2.90
N SER A 100 -16.16 14.75 3.40
CA SER A 100 -17.36 14.08 2.90
C SER A 100 -17.85 14.68 1.58
N VAL A 101 -18.68 13.93 0.86
CA VAL A 101 -19.39 14.44 -0.32
C VAL A 101 -20.24 15.67 0.04
N LYS A 102 -20.86 15.67 1.25
CA LYS A 102 -21.63 16.78 1.75
C LYS A 102 -20.77 18.04 1.93
N ASP A 103 -19.56 17.91 2.48
CA ASP A 103 -18.64 19.05 2.62
C ASP A 103 -18.34 19.70 1.25
N THR A 104 -18.19 18.88 0.19
CA THR A 104 -18.01 19.38 -1.19
C THR A 104 -19.23 20.14 -1.68
N ILE A 105 -20.44 19.57 -1.48
CA ILE A 105 -21.71 20.18 -1.88
C ILE A 105 -21.91 21.51 -1.17
N ASP A 106 -21.74 21.55 0.14
CA ASP A 106 -21.97 22.72 0.99
C ASP A 106 -20.93 23.83 0.68
N ARG A 107 -19.66 23.47 0.55
CA ARG A 107 -18.57 24.41 0.26
C ARG A 107 -18.74 25.12 -1.08
N LEU A 108 -19.15 24.39 -2.11
CA LEU A 108 -19.37 24.93 -3.45
C LEU A 108 -20.84 25.34 -3.72
N ARG A 109 -21.74 25.12 -2.77
CA ARG A 109 -23.19 25.35 -2.92
C ARG A 109 -23.76 24.68 -4.17
N LEU A 110 -23.32 23.43 -4.43
CA LEU A 110 -23.75 22.70 -5.62
C LEU A 110 -25.27 22.45 -5.59
N SER A 111 -25.89 22.58 -6.75
CA SER A 111 -27.34 22.37 -6.92
C SER A 111 -27.64 21.53 -8.17
N GLY A 112 -28.85 21.01 -8.28
CA GLY A 112 -29.27 20.22 -9.43
C GLY A 112 -28.36 19.02 -9.69
N ASP A 113 -28.03 18.78 -10.95
CA ASP A 113 -27.21 17.66 -11.41
C ASP A 113 -25.76 17.73 -10.92
N ASP A 114 -25.24 18.92 -10.60
CA ASP A 114 -23.87 19.07 -10.12
C ASP A 114 -23.66 18.41 -8.75
N LYS A 115 -24.70 18.18 -7.94
CA LYS A 115 -24.59 17.43 -6.67
C LYS A 115 -24.12 15.99 -6.90
N PHE A 116 -24.53 15.36 -8.00
CA PHE A 116 -24.11 14.00 -8.36
C PHE A 116 -22.66 13.95 -8.83
N LEU A 117 -22.08 15.09 -9.19
CA LEU A 117 -20.68 15.23 -9.58
C LEU A 117 -19.74 15.57 -8.41
N ALA A 118 -20.26 15.82 -7.20
CA ALA A 118 -19.45 16.18 -6.03
C ALA A 118 -18.41 15.10 -5.67
N ASN A 119 -18.82 13.80 -5.63
CA ASN A 119 -17.90 12.71 -5.38
C ASN A 119 -16.88 12.49 -6.52
N PRO A 120 -17.28 12.40 -7.80
CA PRO A 120 -16.35 12.42 -8.93
C PRO A 120 -15.35 13.56 -8.88
N ALA A 121 -15.79 14.78 -8.61
CA ALA A 121 -14.91 15.95 -8.51
C ALA A 121 -13.90 15.82 -7.37
N PHE A 122 -14.33 15.34 -6.21
CA PHE A 122 -13.43 15.09 -5.10
C PHE A 122 -12.39 14.01 -5.43
N GLN A 123 -12.77 12.94 -6.12
CA GLN A 123 -11.83 11.91 -6.57
C GLN A 123 -10.80 12.46 -7.58
N ILE A 124 -11.21 13.31 -8.52
CA ILE A 124 -10.30 14.01 -9.44
C ILE A 124 -9.32 14.89 -8.66
N MET A 125 -9.82 15.67 -7.70
CA MET A 125 -8.98 16.51 -6.83
C MET A 125 -7.96 15.66 -6.05
N ARG A 126 -8.35 14.49 -5.53
CA ARG A 126 -7.44 13.58 -4.83
C ARG A 126 -6.32 13.08 -5.74
N GLN A 127 -6.61 12.71 -6.98
CA GLN A 127 -5.57 12.29 -7.94
C GLN A 127 -4.60 13.44 -8.23
N PHE A 128 -5.09 14.66 -8.37
CA PHE A 128 -4.24 15.82 -8.56
C PHE A 128 -3.35 16.09 -7.33
N MET A 129 -3.89 15.98 -6.12
CA MET A 129 -3.13 16.25 -4.89
C MET A 129 -1.93 15.33 -4.69
N ILE A 130 -1.96 14.10 -5.20
CA ILE A 130 -0.84 13.14 -5.10
C ILE A 130 0.09 13.15 -6.32
N SER A 131 -0.28 13.83 -7.41
CA SER A 131 0.55 13.97 -8.62
C SER A 131 1.58 15.07 -8.47
N ASP A 132 2.60 15.08 -9.31
CA ASP A 132 3.58 16.16 -9.46
C ASP A 132 3.10 17.29 -10.41
N ASP A 133 1.96 17.10 -11.08
CA ASP A 133 1.39 18.11 -11.98
C ASP A 133 1.09 19.43 -11.24
N THR A 134 1.39 20.55 -11.89
CA THR A 134 1.05 21.89 -11.38
C THR A 134 -0.36 22.33 -11.76
N GLU A 135 -0.97 21.67 -12.74
CA GLU A 135 -2.31 21.95 -13.22
C GLU A 135 -3.21 20.71 -13.22
N MET A 136 -4.45 20.88 -12.77
CA MET A 136 -5.44 19.81 -12.80
C MET A 136 -6.04 19.66 -14.21
N THR A 137 -5.94 18.46 -14.79
CA THR A 137 -6.38 18.15 -16.14
C THR A 137 -7.26 16.88 -16.19
N LEU A 138 -7.75 16.52 -17.37
CA LEU A 138 -8.52 15.28 -17.56
C LEU A 138 -7.71 13.99 -17.25
N ARG A 139 -6.37 14.06 -17.20
CA ARG A 139 -5.51 12.94 -16.76
C ARG A 139 -5.79 12.51 -15.32
N HIS A 140 -6.29 13.42 -14.48
CA HIS A 140 -6.61 13.16 -13.08
C HIS A 140 -7.99 12.52 -12.89
N VAL A 141 -8.74 12.29 -13.97
CA VAL A 141 -10.03 11.56 -13.88
C VAL A 141 -9.72 10.08 -13.68
N PRO A 142 -10.04 9.49 -12.52
CA PRO A 142 -9.81 8.07 -12.30
C PRO A 142 -10.63 7.22 -13.27
N LYS A 143 -10.08 6.09 -13.70
CA LYS A 143 -10.78 5.14 -14.56
C LYS A 143 -12.11 4.70 -13.95
N SER A 144 -12.15 4.47 -12.65
CA SER A 144 -13.37 4.12 -11.91
C SER A 144 -14.49 5.17 -12.02
N VAL A 145 -14.14 6.47 -12.09
CA VAL A 145 -15.11 7.55 -12.32
C VAL A 145 -15.65 7.50 -13.74
N GLU A 146 -14.79 7.26 -14.73
CA GLU A 146 -15.18 7.13 -16.13
C GLU A 146 -16.09 5.93 -16.35
N ASP A 147 -15.72 4.76 -15.82
CA ASP A 147 -16.50 3.52 -15.89
C ASP A 147 -17.87 3.68 -15.22
N ARG A 148 -17.92 4.40 -14.08
CA ARG A 148 -19.18 4.73 -13.40
C ARG A 148 -20.09 5.59 -14.26
N PHE A 149 -19.56 6.65 -14.89
CA PHE A 149 -20.37 7.47 -15.81
C PHE A 149 -20.89 6.67 -16.99
N HIS A 150 -20.03 5.82 -17.54
CA HIS A 150 -20.40 4.95 -18.66
C HIS A 150 -21.51 3.97 -18.27
N SER A 151 -21.36 3.27 -17.15
CA SER A 151 -22.35 2.31 -16.65
C SER A 151 -23.70 2.97 -16.33
N GLN A 152 -23.69 4.17 -15.71
CA GLN A 152 -24.91 4.90 -15.44
C GLN A 152 -25.67 5.27 -16.72
N LEU A 153 -24.97 5.73 -17.76
CA LEU A 153 -25.61 6.11 -19.03
C LEU A 153 -26.16 4.89 -19.78
N LEU A 154 -25.44 3.77 -19.78
CA LEU A 154 -25.93 2.51 -20.37
C LEU A 154 -27.23 2.01 -19.72
N ARG A 155 -27.40 2.18 -18.40
CA ARG A 155 -28.58 1.70 -17.66
C ARG A 155 -29.82 2.55 -17.84
N PHE A 156 -29.64 3.86 -17.89
CA PHE A 156 -30.77 4.80 -17.84
C PHE A 156 -31.14 5.38 -19.21
N THR A 157 -30.44 4.99 -20.27
CA THR A 157 -30.70 5.54 -21.60
C THR A 157 -30.55 4.48 -22.70
N ASN A 158 -31.43 4.54 -23.72
CA ASN A 158 -31.27 3.78 -24.95
C ASN A 158 -30.45 4.55 -25.99
N MET A 159 -29.45 5.31 -25.56
CA MET A 159 -28.62 6.11 -26.46
C MET A 159 -27.65 5.22 -27.26
N PRO A 160 -27.38 5.59 -28.53
CA PRO A 160 -26.30 4.99 -29.30
C PRO A 160 -24.95 5.15 -28.60
N ALA A 161 -24.05 4.17 -28.76
CA ALA A 161 -22.73 4.15 -28.10
C ALA A 161 -21.92 5.45 -28.27
N GLU A 162 -21.96 6.06 -29.45
CA GLU A 162 -21.29 7.32 -29.75
C GLU A 162 -21.81 8.47 -28.87
N LYS A 163 -23.14 8.55 -28.68
CA LYS A 163 -23.76 9.57 -27.83
C LYS A 163 -23.45 9.34 -26.34
N ILE A 164 -23.31 8.07 -25.93
CA ILE A 164 -22.89 7.73 -24.57
C ILE A 164 -21.46 8.25 -24.33
N LEU A 165 -20.52 8.01 -25.24
CA LEU A 165 -19.14 8.49 -25.14
C LEU A 165 -19.08 10.03 -25.04
N GLN A 166 -19.86 10.75 -25.86
CA GLN A 166 -19.96 12.22 -25.80
C GLN A 166 -20.52 12.70 -24.46
N ALA A 167 -21.53 12.00 -23.91
CA ALA A 167 -22.12 12.34 -22.63
C ALA A 167 -21.17 12.05 -21.46
N VAL A 168 -20.40 10.96 -21.51
CA VAL A 168 -19.33 10.66 -20.54
C VAL A 168 -18.28 11.76 -20.57
N ASP A 169 -17.79 12.16 -21.74
CA ASP A 169 -16.80 13.22 -21.87
C ASP A 169 -17.30 14.57 -21.32
N LYS A 170 -18.56 14.92 -21.59
CA LYS A 170 -19.19 16.11 -21.02
C LYS A 170 -19.25 16.05 -19.48
N LYS A 171 -19.62 14.89 -18.90
CA LYS A 171 -19.64 14.71 -17.44
C LYS A 171 -18.23 14.80 -16.83
N LYS A 172 -17.22 14.18 -17.48
CA LYS A 172 -15.82 14.28 -17.06
C LYS A 172 -15.34 15.73 -17.03
N LYS A 173 -15.59 16.50 -18.09
CA LYS A 173 -15.23 17.93 -18.15
C LYS A 173 -15.92 18.72 -17.07
N ARG A 174 -17.22 18.50 -16.83
CA ARG A 174 -17.95 19.20 -15.77
C ARG A 174 -17.45 18.84 -14.38
N ALA A 175 -17.19 17.57 -14.11
CA ALA A 175 -16.61 17.13 -12.85
C ALA A 175 -15.21 17.73 -12.61
N LEU A 176 -14.38 17.86 -13.67
CA LEU A 176 -13.09 18.52 -13.61
C LEU A 176 -13.21 20.01 -13.26
N GLU A 177 -14.17 20.74 -13.85
CA GLU A 177 -14.43 22.15 -13.50
C GLU A 177 -14.79 22.30 -12.02
N ILE A 178 -15.67 21.44 -11.51
CA ILE A 178 -16.04 21.41 -10.10
C ILE A 178 -14.81 21.09 -9.23
N ALA A 179 -13.99 20.12 -9.63
CA ALA A 179 -12.76 19.76 -8.92
C ALA A 179 -11.76 20.94 -8.85
N LYS A 180 -11.57 21.65 -9.96
CA LYS A 180 -10.73 22.86 -10.02
C LYS A 180 -11.26 23.95 -9.08
N THR A 181 -12.56 24.22 -9.11
CA THR A 181 -13.21 25.19 -8.24
C THR A 181 -13.07 24.79 -6.77
N LEU A 182 -13.26 23.50 -6.48
CA LEU A 182 -13.09 22.96 -5.14
C LEU A 182 -11.65 23.16 -4.63
N PHE A 183 -10.65 22.76 -5.41
CA PHE A 183 -9.26 22.92 -5.03
C PHE A 183 -8.89 24.40 -4.84
N SER A 184 -9.31 25.29 -5.73
CA SER A 184 -9.07 26.74 -5.65
C SER A 184 -9.74 27.39 -4.44
N SER A 185 -10.74 26.75 -3.81
CA SER A 185 -11.36 27.23 -2.57
C SER A 185 -10.50 27.00 -1.33
N PHE A 186 -9.36 26.32 -1.47
CA PHE A 186 -8.42 26.02 -0.39
C PHE A 186 -7.13 26.83 -0.51
N GLY A 187 -6.62 27.24 0.62
CA GLY A 187 -5.31 27.85 0.82
C GLY A 187 -4.77 27.42 2.18
N PHE A 188 -3.54 27.81 2.53
CA PHE A 188 -2.91 27.41 3.79
C PHE A 188 -3.73 27.77 5.04
N SER A 189 -4.49 28.88 5.02
CA SER A 189 -5.30 29.33 6.14
C SER A 189 -6.75 28.81 6.13
N SER A 190 -7.07 27.81 5.30
CA SER A 190 -8.42 27.27 5.20
C SER A 190 -8.91 26.65 6.52
N ASP A 191 -10.21 26.75 6.75
CA ASP A 191 -10.95 26.20 7.90
C ASP A 191 -11.02 24.65 7.92
N LEU A 192 -10.81 24.04 6.75
CA LEU A 192 -10.67 22.60 6.55
C LEU A 192 -9.44 22.35 5.69
N MET A 193 -8.58 21.41 6.11
CA MET A 193 -7.36 21.03 5.43
C MET A 193 -7.23 19.49 5.45
N LEU A 194 -6.88 18.88 4.30
CA LEU A 194 -6.54 17.47 4.22
C LEU A 194 -5.01 17.29 4.23
N HIS A 195 -4.54 16.09 4.59
CA HIS A 195 -3.11 15.79 4.57
C HIS A 195 -2.50 15.96 3.16
N ASP A 196 -3.11 15.40 2.13
CA ASP A 196 -2.60 15.54 0.76
C ASP A 196 -2.71 16.97 0.24
N MET A 197 -3.65 17.75 0.76
CA MET A 197 -3.88 19.13 0.34
C MET A 197 -2.75 20.08 0.73
N TYR A 198 -2.31 20.07 2.01
CA TYR A 198 -1.19 20.93 2.39
C TYR A 198 0.12 20.48 1.74
N VAL A 199 0.30 19.19 1.47
CA VAL A 199 1.45 18.71 0.71
C VAL A 199 1.43 19.30 -0.72
N LYS A 200 0.27 19.22 -1.38
CA LYS A 200 0.09 19.81 -2.72
C LYS A 200 0.28 21.33 -2.72
N LEU A 201 -0.24 22.03 -1.73
CA LEU A 201 -0.04 23.48 -1.60
C LEU A 201 1.44 23.82 -1.40
N VAL A 202 2.19 23.05 -0.63
CA VAL A 202 3.64 23.22 -0.50
C VAL A 202 4.32 23.05 -1.86
N GLN A 203 4.01 21.99 -2.60
CA GLN A 203 4.55 21.78 -3.95
C GLN A 203 4.27 22.94 -4.90
N LEU A 204 3.07 23.51 -4.87
CA LEU A 204 2.67 24.61 -5.77
C LEU A 204 3.26 25.98 -5.40
N HIS A 205 3.64 26.20 -4.13
CA HIS A 205 4.04 27.51 -3.63
C HIS A 205 5.55 27.63 -3.33
N TYR A 206 6.27 26.53 -3.18
CA TYR A 206 7.70 26.54 -2.85
C TYR A 206 8.53 25.98 -4.01
N ASN A 207 9.19 26.86 -4.75
CA ASN A 207 10.10 26.45 -5.83
C ASN A 207 11.44 25.97 -5.29
N ASP A 208 11.94 26.62 -4.23
CA ASP A 208 13.17 26.26 -3.54
C ASP A 208 12.86 26.10 -2.05
N ILE A 209 13.27 24.99 -1.48
CA ILE A 209 13.00 24.66 -0.09
C ILE A 209 14.31 24.73 0.70
N GLN A 210 14.49 25.83 1.42
CA GLN A 210 15.59 26.02 2.34
C GLN A 210 15.31 25.33 3.65
N ILE A 211 16.25 24.55 4.16
CA ILE A 211 16.20 23.91 5.47
C ILE A 211 17.47 24.23 6.26
N ALA A 212 17.44 24.03 7.57
CA ALA A 212 18.60 24.28 8.42
C ALA A 212 19.61 23.12 8.40
N GLU A 213 19.14 21.92 8.06
CA GLU A 213 19.94 20.71 8.01
C GLU A 213 20.75 20.64 6.70
N GLU A 214 21.96 20.12 6.78
CA GLU A 214 22.89 20.02 5.66
C GLU A 214 22.61 18.80 4.77
N VAL A 215 22.03 17.73 5.38
CA VAL A 215 21.78 16.45 4.71
C VAL A 215 20.37 15.97 5.00
N VAL A 216 19.69 15.50 3.95
CA VAL A 216 18.39 14.83 4.04
C VAL A 216 18.58 13.33 3.81
N LEU A 217 18.14 12.54 4.78
CA LEU A 217 18.06 11.09 4.70
C LEU A 217 16.62 10.69 4.36
N LEU A 218 16.36 10.21 3.15
CA LEU A 218 15.05 9.82 2.69
C LEU A 218 14.94 8.29 2.68
N ASP A 219 14.20 7.75 3.63
CA ASP A 219 13.98 6.31 3.76
C ASP A 219 12.69 5.86 3.04
N GLU A 220 12.67 4.59 2.60
CA GLU A 220 11.60 3.98 1.81
C GLU A 220 11.25 4.81 0.56
N ALA A 221 12.28 5.27 -0.14
CA ALA A 221 12.16 6.19 -1.27
C ALA A 221 11.40 5.61 -2.48
N GLN A 222 11.17 4.28 -2.54
CA GLN A 222 10.35 3.62 -3.55
C GLN A 222 8.83 3.78 -3.33
N ASP A 223 8.40 4.30 -2.17
CA ASP A 223 6.97 4.41 -1.83
C ASP A 223 6.46 5.86 -1.76
N ILE A 224 7.22 6.82 -2.21
CA ILE A 224 6.80 8.22 -2.13
C ILE A 224 5.84 8.61 -3.26
N ASN A 225 4.95 9.55 -2.97
CA ASN A 225 4.03 10.08 -3.98
C ASN A 225 4.78 11.05 -4.91
N PRO A 226 4.38 11.18 -6.20
CA PRO A 226 4.98 12.12 -7.13
C PRO A 226 5.05 13.56 -6.61
N VAL A 227 4.01 14.03 -5.93
CA VAL A 227 3.99 15.35 -5.30
C VAL A 227 5.14 15.52 -4.30
N PHE A 228 5.43 14.51 -3.47
CA PHE A 228 6.53 14.58 -2.51
C PHE A 228 7.88 14.36 -3.19
N SER A 229 7.93 13.55 -4.24
CA SER A 229 9.10 13.38 -5.11
C SER A 229 9.59 14.73 -5.66
N ASP A 230 8.66 15.52 -6.19
CA ASP A 230 8.91 16.87 -6.69
C ASP A 230 9.36 17.82 -5.56
N ILE A 231 8.71 17.78 -4.38
CA ILE A 231 9.13 18.54 -3.20
C ILE A 231 10.56 18.17 -2.78
N ALA A 232 10.87 16.87 -2.69
CA ALA A 232 12.18 16.38 -2.27
C ALA A 232 13.30 16.86 -3.21
N SER A 233 13.03 16.91 -4.52
CA SER A 233 13.99 17.40 -5.53
C SER A 233 14.31 18.90 -5.41
N ARG A 234 13.47 19.68 -4.71
CA ARG A 234 13.62 21.12 -4.51
C ARG A 234 14.30 21.49 -3.19
N ILE A 235 14.57 20.52 -2.33
CA ILE A 235 15.26 20.77 -1.05
C ILE A 235 16.73 21.12 -1.34
N GLN A 236 17.16 22.26 -0.80
CA GLN A 236 18.53 22.77 -0.97
C GLN A 236 19.45 22.16 0.11
N ALA A 237 19.69 20.86 0.01
CA ALA A 237 20.58 20.08 0.85
C ALA A 237 21.04 18.82 0.10
N GLN A 238 22.11 18.18 0.55
CA GLN A 238 22.50 16.88 0.02
C GLN A 238 21.42 15.83 0.36
N LEU A 239 20.94 15.09 -0.65
CA LEU A 239 19.93 14.06 -0.46
C LEU A 239 20.55 12.66 -0.56
N ILE A 240 20.37 11.87 0.50
CA ILE A 240 20.70 10.43 0.52
C ILE A 240 19.38 9.66 0.55
N ALA A 241 19.00 9.08 -0.60
CA ALA A 241 17.78 8.30 -0.71
C ALA A 241 18.09 6.81 -0.66
N VAL A 242 17.40 6.11 0.23
CA VAL A 242 17.52 4.66 0.39
C VAL A 242 16.17 3.98 0.21
N GLY A 243 16.17 2.81 -0.44
CA GLY A 243 14.96 2.04 -0.61
C GLY A 243 15.18 0.75 -1.40
N ASP A 244 14.10 -0.01 -1.54
CA ASP A 244 14.05 -1.25 -2.30
C ASP A 244 12.97 -1.17 -3.37
N SER A 245 13.36 -0.96 -4.62
CA SER A 245 12.44 -0.88 -5.78
C SER A 245 11.55 -2.13 -5.91
N ASN A 246 12.03 -3.29 -5.43
CA ASN A 246 11.28 -4.53 -5.44
C ASN A 246 10.25 -4.63 -4.30
N GLN A 247 10.25 -3.68 -3.36
CA GLN A 247 9.25 -3.52 -2.31
C GLN A 247 8.28 -2.34 -2.57
N ALA A 248 8.24 -1.80 -3.79
CA ALA A 248 7.30 -0.75 -4.20
C ALA A 248 5.89 -1.34 -4.37
N ILE A 249 5.07 -1.31 -3.32
CA ILE A 249 3.74 -1.94 -3.28
C ILE A 249 2.57 -0.96 -3.12
N TYR A 250 2.83 0.35 -3.08
CA TYR A 250 1.80 1.39 -2.90
C TYR A 250 1.47 2.17 -4.17
N GLN A 251 1.79 1.62 -5.36
CA GLN A 251 1.48 2.25 -6.65
C GLN A 251 -0.03 2.51 -6.83
N PHE A 252 -0.90 1.65 -6.27
CA PHE A 252 -2.36 1.87 -6.27
C PHE A 252 -2.80 3.10 -5.47
N ARG A 253 -1.92 3.65 -4.61
CA ARG A 253 -2.08 4.92 -3.90
C ARG A 253 -1.38 6.08 -4.60
N GLY A 254 -0.85 5.88 -5.81
CA GLY A 254 -0.11 6.86 -6.57
C GLY A 254 1.38 6.93 -6.23
N ALA A 255 1.92 6.04 -5.38
CA ALA A 255 3.35 6.01 -5.12
C ALA A 255 4.15 5.69 -6.38
N GLN A 256 5.30 6.33 -6.53
CA GLN A 256 6.27 6.09 -7.60
C GLN A 256 7.65 5.81 -7.00
N ASP A 257 8.43 5.02 -7.70
CA ASP A 257 9.77 4.70 -7.28
C ASP A 257 10.74 5.86 -7.58
N PHE A 258 10.91 6.73 -6.60
CA PHE A 258 11.79 7.88 -6.70
C PHE A 258 13.25 7.51 -7.02
N LEU A 259 13.70 6.33 -6.59
CA LEU A 259 15.07 5.89 -6.84
C LEU A 259 15.36 5.69 -8.32
N LYS A 260 14.35 5.42 -9.16
CA LYS A 260 14.55 5.23 -10.61
C LYS A 260 14.98 6.52 -11.28
N ASP A 261 14.30 7.63 -10.95
CA ASP A 261 14.44 8.90 -11.66
C ASP A 261 15.32 9.92 -10.94
N MET A 262 15.65 9.68 -9.65
CA MET A 262 16.50 10.57 -8.84
C MET A 262 17.91 10.68 -9.46
N PRO A 263 18.38 11.88 -9.83
CA PRO A 263 19.76 12.10 -10.21
C PRO A 263 20.67 11.96 -8.99
N ALA A 264 21.70 11.13 -9.08
CA ALA A 264 22.68 10.90 -8.02
C ALA A 264 24.09 10.88 -8.58
N GLU A 265 25.06 11.41 -7.81
CA GLU A 265 26.48 11.35 -8.16
C GLU A 265 27.02 9.93 -8.01
N ALA A 266 26.50 9.19 -7.01
CA ALA A 266 26.86 7.80 -6.79
C ALA A 266 25.63 6.95 -6.46
N THR A 267 25.70 5.68 -6.85
CA THR A 267 24.70 4.66 -6.53
C THR A 267 25.40 3.49 -5.84
N PHE A 268 24.91 3.13 -4.66
CA PHE A 268 25.39 2.00 -3.88
C PHE A 268 24.31 0.94 -3.78
N THR A 269 24.72 -0.29 -3.43
CA THR A 269 23.82 -1.41 -3.19
C THR A 269 24.02 -1.99 -1.80
N LEU A 270 22.95 -2.48 -1.18
CA LEU A 270 23.00 -3.28 0.03
C LEU A 270 22.31 -4.61 -0.25
N THR A 271 23.06 -5.71 -0.20
CA THR A 271 22.60 -7.06 -0.57
C THR A 271 22.68 -8.06 0.58
N GLN A 272 23.46 -7.82 1.63
CA GLN A 272 23.52 -8.68 2.81
C GLN A 272 22.33 -8.41 3.73
N SER A 273 21.38 -9.35 3.77
CA SER A 273 20.28 -9.31 4.74
C SER A 273 20.74 -9.77 6.12
N PHE A 274 20.21 -9.16 7.17
CA PHE A 274 20.37 -9.56 8.57
C PHE A 274 19.06 -10.07 9.17
N ARG A 275 18.01 -10.20 8.33
CA ARG A 275 16.66 -10.55 8.76
C ARG A 275 16.41 -12.05 8.76
N PHE A 276 16.87 -12.76 7.77
CA PHE A 276 16.46 -14.12 7.49
C PHE A 276 17.61 -15.05 7.11
N LEU A 277 17.35 -16.35 7.30
CA LEU A 277 18.29 -17.43 6.96
C LEU A 277 18.56 -17.50 5.45
N PRO A 278 19.67 -18.17 5.04
CA PRO A 278 20.00 -18.37 3.62
C PRO A 278 18.89 -19.02 2.79
N GLU A 279 18.15 -19.98 3.35
CA GLU A 279 17.06 -20.68 2.65
C GLU A 279 15.92 -19.72 2.24
N ILE A 280 15.65 -18.70 3.06
CA ILE A 280 14.68 -17.66 2.69
C ILE A 280 15.27 -16.74 1.62
N ALA A 281 16.57 -16.43 1.71
CA ALA A 281 17.26 -15.66 0.68
C ALA A 281 17.23 -16.36 -0.68
N ASP A 282 17.40 -17.68 -0.72
CA ASP A 282 17.33 -18.46 -1.95
C ASP A 282 15.94 -18.39 -2.60
N LYS A 283 14.86 -18.50 -1.79
CA LYS A 283 13.49 -18.29 -2.28
C LYS A 283 13.27 -16.86 -2.77
N ALA A 284 13.77 -15.86 -2.05
CA ALA A 284 13.70 -14.46 -2.49
C ALA A 284 14.47 -14.23 -3.80
N ASN A 285 15.62 -14.87 -3.99
CA ASN A 285 16.42 -14.78 -5.21
C ASN A 285 15.72 -15.38 -6.43
N GLN A 286 14.98 -16.47 -6.29
CA GLN A 286 14.15 -17.02 -7.38
C GLN A 286 13.11 -15.99 -7.88
N LEU A 287 12.56 -15.16 -6.98
CA LEU A 287 11.68 -14.06 -7.38
C LEU A 287 12.45 -12.89 -8.02
N LEU A 288 13.58 -12.51 -7.40
CA LEU A 288 14.40 -11.38 -7.87
C LEU A 288 14.96 -11.59 -9.27
N GLU A 289 15.18 -12.83 -9.72
CA GLU A 289 15.61 -13.16 -11.08
C GLU A 289 14.70 -12.58 -12.17
N HIS A 290 13.42 -12.42 -11.85
CA HIS A 290 12.41 -11.86 -12.74
C HIS A 290 12.20 -10.34 -12.57
N MET A 291 12.97 -9.69 -11.67
CA MET A 291 12.73 -8.29 -11.28
C MET A 291 13.99 -7.41 -11.34
N THR A 292 15.16 -7.98 -11.02
CA THR A 292 16.42 -7.24 -10.92
C THR A 292 17.64 -8.17 -11.04
N ASP A 293 18.81 -7.59 -11.38
CA ASP A 293 20.09 -8.30 -11.38
C ASP A 293 20.70 -8.46 -9.98
N LEU A 294 20.16 -7.80 -8.98
CA LEU A 294 20.65 -7.91 -7.60
C LEU A 294 20.27 -9.26 -6.99
N ARG A 295 21.15 -9.78 -6.13
CA ARG A 295 20.94 -11.02 -5.37
C ARG A 295 21.13 -10.75 -3.89
N ILE A 296 20.18 -11.23 -3.08
CA ILE A 296 20.20 -11.06 -1.63
C ILE A 296 20.94 -12.24 -0.98
N LYS A 297 21.68 -11.94 0.10
CA LYS A 297 22.35 -12.94 0.92
C LYS A 297 21.66 -13.04 2.27
N GLY A 298 21.40 -14.25 2.73
CA GLY A 298 20.86 -14.52 4.06
C GLY A 298 21.92 -14.40 5.16
N PHE A 299 21.50 -14.57 6.41
CA PHE A 299 22.31 -14.46 7.60
C PHE A 299 22.05 -15.62 8.56
N GLU A 300 23.08 -16.39 8.90
CA GLU A 300 22.99 -17.57 9.78
C GLU A 300 22.68 -17.22 11.25
N GLY A 301 23.01 -15.99 11.68
CA GLY A 301 22.85 -15.53 13.06
C GLY A 301 21.45 -15.03 13.42
N VAL A 302 20.41 -15.52 12.74
CA VAL A 302 19.02 -15.13 13.01
C VAL A 302 18.54 -15.78 14.31
N GLU A 303 18.15 -14.95 15.27
CA GLU A 303 17.63 -15.43 16.56
C GLU A 303 16.28 -16.14 16.38
N GLU A 304 16.07 -17.17 17.20
CA GLU A 304 14.81 -17.91 17.24
C GLU A 304 13.84 -17.26 18.22
N GLU A 305 12.66 -16.93 17.72
CA GLU A 305 11.55 -16.36 18.47
C GLU A 305 10.29 -17.17 18.15
N ASP A 306 9.41 -17.35 19.11
CA ASP A 306 8.11 -18.02 18.87
C ASP A 306 7.11 -17.02 18.28
N THR A 307 7.34 -16.61 17.03
CA THR A 307 6.48 -15.68 16.30
C THR A 307 6.06 -16.27 14.96
N SER A 308 4.75 -16.23 14.68
CA SER A 308 4.19 -16.74 13.43
C SER A 308 3.16 -15.81 12.81
N ALA A 309 3.04 -15.86 11.48
CA ALA A 309 2.01 -15.13 10.76
C ALA A 309 1.47 -15.91 9.55
N VAL A 310 0.19 -15.68 9.24
CA VAL A 310 -0.43 -16.02 7.96
C VAL A 310 -0.64 -14.73 7.17
N LEU A 311 -0.07 -14.69 5.97
CA LEU A 311 -0.11 -13.54 5.09
C LEU A 311 -1.11 -13.79 3.95
N CYS A 312 -2.22 -13.06 3.99
CA CYS A 312 -3.30 -13.16 3.00
C CYS A 312 -3.17 -12.08 1.94
N ARG A 313 -3.68 -12.34 0.74
CA ARG A 313 -3.73 -11.32 -0.32
C ARG A 313 -4.84 -10.29 -0.05
N THR A 314 -5.94 -10.69 0.56
CA THR A 314 -7.13 -9.86 0.76
C THR A 314 -7.57 -9.80 2.22
N ASN A 315 -8.35 -8.77 2.58
CA ASN A 315 -8.99 -8.71 3.91
C ASN A 315 -9.99 -9.84 4.12
N MET A 316 -10.66 -10.30 3.04
CA MET A 316 -11.53 -11.48 3.11
C MET A 316 -10.74 -12.77 3.32
N GLY A 317 -9.56 -12.89 2.72
CA GLY A 317 -8.62 -13.98 3.00
C GLY A 317 -8.26 -14.04 4.48
N CYS A 318 -7.91 -12.90 5.08
CA CYS A 318 -7.63 -12.83 6.52
C CYS A 318 -8.80 -13.34 7.38
N LEU A 319 -10.03 -12.99 7.00
CA LEU A 319 -11.20 -13.44 7.76
C LEU A 319 -11.48 -14.94 7.53
N SER A 320 -11.28 -15.45 6.31
CA SER A 320 -11.38 -16.89 6.02
C SER A 320 -10.38 -17.69 6.86
N GLU A 321 -9.13 -17.25 6.95
CA GLU A 321 -8.12 -17.87 7.81
C GLU A 321 -8.49 -17.80 9.30
N ALA A 322 -9.03 -16.66 9.74
CA ALA A 322 -9.50 -16.50 11.12
C ALA A 322 -10.62 -17.49 11.46
N PHE A 323 -11.55 -17.75 10.54
CA PHE A 323 -12.58 -18.78 10.73
C PHE A 323 -11.99 -20.20 10.76
N THR A 324 -11.05 -20.51 9.89
CA THR A 324 -10.35 -21.81 9.88
C THR A 324 -9.63 -22.04 11.20
N MET A 325 -8.86 -21.07 11.69
CA MET A 325 -8.17 -21.18 12.98
C MET A 325 -9.13 -21.30 14.16
N LEU A 326 -10.28 -20.62 14.08
CA LEU A 326 -11.32 -20.71 15.09
C LEU A 326 -11.94 -22.12 15.17
N GLU A 327 -12.16 -22.77 14.02
CA GLU A 327 -12.64 -24.15 13.94
C GLU A 327 -11.61 -25.17 14.45
N GLU A 328 -10.33 -24.90 14.22
CA GLU A 328 -9.21 -25.72 14.65
C GLU A 328 -8.77 -25.47 16.11
N ASP A 329 -9.45 -24.55 16.80
CA ASP A 329 -9.10 -24.11 18.17
C ASP A 329 -7.65 -23.60 18.30
N ARG A 330 -7.16 -22.95 17.25
CA ARG A 330 -5.80 -22.38 17.18
C ARG A 330 -5.83 -20.91 17.56
N PRO A 331 -4.95 -20.43 18.46
CA PRO A 331 -4.93 -19.04 18.86
C PRO A 331 -4.39 -18.15 17.73
N PHE A 332 -5.09 -17.06 17.44
CA PHE A 332 -4.70 -16.10 16.41
C PHE A 332 -4.99 -14.66 16.83
N ALA A 333 -4.17 -13.75 16.30
CA ALA A 333 -4.39 -12.32 16.36
C ALA A 333 -4.75 -11.82 14.95
N LEU A 334 -5.90 -11.17 14.81
CA LEU A 334 -6.31 -10.56 13.53
C LEU A 334 -5.80 -9.11 13.47
N GLU A 335 -5.04 -8.76 12.45
CA GLU A 335 -4.55 -7.39 12.23
C GLU A 335 -5.72 -6.40 12.12
N GLY A 336 -5.75 -5.41 13.03
CA GLY A 336 -6.86 -4.49 13.18
C GLY A 336 -8.03 -5.04 14.02
N GLY A 337 -7.95 -6.29 14.47
CA GLY A 337 -8.99 -6.92 15.32
C GLY A 337 -10.36 -6.83 14.67
N VAL A 338 -11.36 -6.38 15.45
CA VAL A 338 -12.73 -6.16 14.97
C VAL A 338 -12.89 -4.95 14.04
N ASP A 339 -11.86 -4.11 13.93
CA ASP A 339 -11.79 -3.02 12.96
C ASP A 339 -11.23 -3.45 11.60
N ASN A 340 -10.87 -4.72 11.45
CA ASN A 340 -10.49 -5.29 10.16
C ASN A 340 -11.61 -5.11 9.14
N GLU A 341 -11.26 -4.69 7.94
CA GLU A 341 -12.23 -4.36 6.88
C GLU A 341 -13.06 -5.59 6.48
N GLY A 342 -12.44 -6.76 6.36
CA GLY A 342 -13.14 -8.02 6.08
C GLY A 342 -14.15 -8.38 7.17
N PHE A 343 -13.76 -8.20 8.45
CA PHE A 343 -14.67 -8.41 9.58
C PHE A 343 -15.90 -7.50 9.48
N LYS A 344 -15.68 -6.21 9.22
CA LYS A 344 -16.77 -5.23 9.06
C LYS A 344 -17.67 -5.53 7.87
N MET A 345 -17.10 -6.02 6.76
CA MET A 345 -17.91 -6.41 5.60
C MET A 345 -18.89 -7.53 5.93
N ILE A 346 -18.42 -8.63 6.54
CA ILE A 346 -19.29 -9.74 6.95
C ILE A 346 -20.31 -9.28 7.99
N GLU A 347 -19.88 -8.52 8.99
CA GLU A 347 -20.77 -7.99 10.04
C GLU A 347 -21.92 -7.16 9.44
N ASN A 348 -21.63 -6.26 8.49
CA ASN A 348 -22.66 -5.46 7.83
C ASN A 348 -23.62 -6.31 6.98
N LEU A 349 -23.14 -7.37 6.32
CA LEU A 349 -24.00 -8.31 5.59
C LEU A 349 -24.92 -9.09 6.54
N VAL A 350 -24.39 -9.52 7.69
CA VAL A 350 -25.18 -10.19 8.73
C VAL A 350 -26.28 -9.26 9.26
N PHE A 351 -25.97 -8.00 9.57
CA PHE A 351 -26.98 -7.02 9.97
C PHE A 351 -28.03 -6.80 8.88
N LEU A 352 -27.62 -6.65 7.63
CA LEU A 352 -28.54 -6.43 6.51
C LEU A 352 -29.47 -7.65 6.30
N ASN A 353 -28.92 -8.87 6.40
CA ASN A 353 -29.70 -10.11 6.32
C ASN A 353 -30.70 -10.27 7.46
N ALA A 354 -30.35 -9.82 8.66
CA ALA A 354 -31.24 -9.79 9.83
C ALA A 354 -32.29 -8.67 9.80
N GLY A 355 -32.27 -7.79 8.77
CA GLY A 355 -33.13 -6.61 8.69
C GLY A 355 -32.73 -5.46 9.63
N ASP A 356 -31.58 -5.57 10.29
CA ASP A 356 -31.03 -4.55 11.20
C ASP A 356 -30.29 -3.46 10.43
N THR A 357 -31.03 -2.67 9.67
CA THR A 357 -30.47 -1.60 8.84
C THR A 357 -29.88 -0.44 9.66
N TYR A 358 -30.21 -0.35 10.96
CA TYR A 358 -29.68 0.68 11.85
C TYR A 358 -28.18 0.49 12.11
N ASN A 359 -27.73 -0.76 12.27
CA ASN A 359 -26.35 -1.11 12.53
C ASN A 359 -25.51 -1.26 11.25
N VAL A 360 -26.11 -1.19 10.06
CA VAL A 360 -25.38 -1.16 8.78
C VAL A 360 -24.61 0.15 8.65
N SER A 361 -23.30 0.09 8.75
CA SER A 361 -22.41 1.26 8.77
C SER A 361 -21.60 1.43 7.47
N HIS A 362 -21.43 0.36 6.67
CA HIS A 362 -20.62 0.39 5.46
C HIS A 362 -21.26 1.29 4.39
N PRO A 363 -20.50 2.23 3.78
CA PRO A 363 -21.04 3.20 2.81
C PRO A 363 -21.79 2.58 1.64
N ASP A 364 -21.31 1.44 1.10
CA ASP A 364 -21.93 0.75 -0.03
C ASP A 364 -23.28 0.13 0.32
N LEU A 365 -23.50 -0.25 1.57
CA LEU A 365 -24.74 -0.90 2.04
C LEU A 365 -25.70 0.06 2.71
N LYS A 366 -25.21 1.25 3.07
CA LYS A 366 -26.00 2.25 3.77
C LYS A 366 -27.11 2.78 2.88
N GLY A 367 -28.35 2.51 3.26
CA GLY A 367 -29.54 2.87 2.50
C GLY A 367 -30.22 1.69 1.80
N LEU A 368 -29.57 0.51 1.79
CA LEU A 368 -30.24 -0.73 1.39
C LEU A 368 -31.26 -1.15 2.46
N ARG A 369 -32.38 -1.72 2.00
CA ARG A 369 -33.49 -2.08 2.90
C ARG A 369 -33.37 -3.50 3.44
N ASN A 370 -32.79 -4.40 2.65
CA ASN A 370 -32.68 -5.82 2.93
C ASN A 370 -31.63 -6.50 2.05
N ILE A 371 -31.38 -7.78 2.30
CA ILE A 371 -30.41 -8.58 1.58
C ILE A 371 -30.84 -8.84 0.11
N GLU A 372 -32.13 -8.86 -0.20
CA GLU A 372 -32.62 -9.05 -1.57
C GLU A 372 -32.26 -7.85 -2.46
N GLN A 373 -32.38 -6.63 -1.92
CA GLN A 373 -31.93 -5.43 -2.64
C GLN A 373 -30.42 -5.47 -2.85
N PHE A 374 -29.65 -5.92 -1.84
CA PHE A 374 -28.20 -6.08 -1.98
C PHE A 374 -27.84 -7.06 -3.11
N HIS A 375 -28.48 -8.25 -3.18
CA HIS A 375 -28.24 -9.21 -4.26
C HIS A 375 -28.55 -8.59 -5.62
N LYS A 376 -29.67 -7.87 -5.74
CA LYS A 376 -30.02 -7.18 -6.97
C LYS A 376 -28.95 -6.16 -7.39
N GLU A 377 -28.47 -5.33 -6.47
CA GLU A 377 -27.44 -4.33 -6.77
C GLU A 377 -26.08 -4.97 -7.09
N LEU A 378 -25.78 -6.12 -6.48
CA LEU A 378 -24.57 -6.89 -6.77
C LEU A 378 -24.63 -7.54 -8.16
N ASP A 379 -25.77 -8.08 -8.56
CA ASP A 379 -25.99 -8.67 -9.89
C ASP A 379 -26.00 -7.60 -11.00
N GLU A 380 -26.42 -6.40 -10.66
CA GLU A 380 -26.38 -5.22 -11.53
C GLU A 380 -24.99 -4.55 -11.59
N ASP A 381 -23.94 -5.15 -11.00
CA ASP A 381 -22.57 -4.60 -10.87
C ASP A 381 -22.50 -3.19 -10.27
N LEU A 382 -23.46 -2.86 -9.38
CA LEU A 382 -23.49 -1.58 -8.65
C LEU A 382 -22.59 -1.57 -7.44
N LEU A 383 -22.21 -2.75 -6.96
CA LEU A 383 -21.35 -2.96 -5.80
C LEU A 383 -20.00 -3.53 -6.23
N ASN A 384 -18.98 -3.34 -5.38
CA ASN A 384 -17.64 -3.87 -5.60
C ASN A 384 -17.64 -5.41 -5.61
N ASN A 385 -16.79 -6.03 -6.42
CA ASN A 385 -16.62 -7.49 -6.48
C ASN A 385 -16.15 -8.13 -5.15
N GLU A 386 -15.59 -7.36 -4.24
CA GLU A 386 -15.25 -7.82 -2.89
C GLU A 386 -16.47 -8.36 -2.15
N TRP A 387 -17.66 -7.81 -2.40
CA TRP A 387 -18.91 -8.30 -1.84
C TRP A 387 -19.28 -9.71 -2.30
N LYS A 388 -18.95 -10.08 -3.54
CA LYS A 388 -19.09 -11.47 -4.05
C LYS A 388 -18.18 -12.42 -3.27
N THR A 389 -16.99 -11.94 -2.92
CA THR A 389 -16.05 -12.73 -2.10
C THR A 389 -16.55 -12.86 -0.66
N ALA A 390 -17.09 -11.79 -0.08
CA ALA A 390 -17.69 -11.82 1.26
C ALA A 390 -18.85 -12.83 1.34
N LEU A 391 -19.75 -12.87 0.34
CA LEU A 391 -20.81 -13.87 0.28
C LEU A 391 -20.26 -15.30 0.22
N ARG A 392 -19.25 -15.56 -0.62
CA ARG A 392 -18.62 -16.88 -0.70
C ARG A 392 -18.01 -17.34 0.62
N VAL A 393 -17.44 -16.40 1.39
CA VAL A 393 -16.92 -16.69 2.73
C VAL A 393 -18.08 -17.06 3.66
N ILE A 394 -19.20 -16.32 3.64
CA ILE A 394 -20.41 -16.65 4.42
C ILE A 394 -20.94 -18.04 4.04
N ASP A 395 -21.04 -18.34 2.74
CA ASP A 395 -21.51 -19.64 2.28
C ASP A 395 -20.58 -20.78 2.72
N LYS A 396 -19.25 -20.59 2.62
CA LYS A 396 -18.23 -21.57 3.03
C LYS A 396 -18.32 -21.93 4.50
N ILE A 397 -18.66 -20.98 5.35
CA ILE A 397 -18.76 -21.17 6.82
C ILE A 397 -20.17 -21.59 7.28
N GLY A 398 -21.09 -21.92 6.37
CA GLY A 398 -22.41 -22.45 6.71
C GLY A 398 -23.54 -21.43 6.78
N GLY A 399 -23.35 -20.24 6.18
CA GLY A 399 -24.38 -19.21 6.05
C GLY A 399 -24.36 -18.12 7.11
N PHE A 400 -25.37 -17.24 7.08
CA PHE A 400 -25.42 -16.03 7.92
C PHE A 400 -25.49 -16.29 9.43
N GLU A 401 -26.18 -17.35 9.85
CA GLU A 401 -26.27 -17.70 11.28
C GLU A 401 -24.90 -18.10 11.84
N MET A 402 -24.19 -18.97 11.11
CA MET A 402 -22.84 -19.36 11.48
C MET A 402 -21.87 -18.19 11.41
N ALA A 403 -22.02 -17.31 10.42
CA ALA A 403 -21.23 -16.10 10.33
C ALA A 403 -21.41 -15.21 11.57
N LEU A 404 -22.64 -15.01 12.04
CA LEU A 404 -22.91 -14.23 13.25
C LEU A 404 -22.26 -14.84 14.50
N ASP A 405 -22.37 -16.17 14.67
CA ASP A 405 -21.75 -16.87 15.80
C ASP A 405 -20.21 -16.76 15.74
N ASN A 406 -19.62 -17.05 14.60
CA ASN A 406 -18.20 -16.96 14.40
C ASN A 406 -17.64 -15.53 14.60
N LEU A 407 -18.36 -14.49 14.17
CA LEU A 407 -17.97 -13.11 14.46
C LEU A 407 -17.93 -12.81 15.97
N LYS A 408 -18.88 -13.34 16.74
CA LYS A 408 -18.88 -13.22 18.22
C LYS A 408 -17.68 -13.93 18.82
N ARG A 409 -17.41 -15.17 18.39
CA ARG A 409 -16.25 -15.97 18.85
C ARG A 409 -14.92 -15.28 18.52
N ILE A 410 -14.78 -14.70 17.31
CA ILE A 410 -13.59 -13.89 16.96
C ILE A 410 -13.48 -12.70 17.91
N LYS A 411 -14.56 -11.93 18.14
CA LYS A 411 -14.55 -10.81 19.10
C LYS A 411 -14.06 -11.22 20.48
N ASP A 412 -14.46 -12.38 20.94
CA ASP A 412 -14.06 -12.90 22.24
C ASP A 412 -12.60 -13.38 22.23
N ALA A 413 -12.17 -14.07 21.17
CA ALA A 413 -10.78 -14.52 21.00
C ALA A 413 -9.80 -13.33 20.97
N GLN A 414 -10.18 -12.19 20.38
CA GLN A 414 -9.29 -11.01 20.32
C GLN A 414 -9.14 -10.27 21.67
N LYS A 415 -9.93 -10.59 22.70
CA LYS A 415 -9.82 -9.94 24.02
C LYS A 415 -8.65 -10.43 24.86
N ASN A 416 -8.28 -11.71 24.74
CA ASN A 416 -7.27 -12.36 25.58
C ASN A 416 -6.30 -13.17 24.67
N LEU A 417 -5.47 -12.46 23.94
CA LEU A 417 -4.50 -13.08 23.02
C LEU A 417 -3.31 -13.67 23.79
N PRO A 418 -2.99 -14.95 23.61
CA PRO A 418 -1.74 -15.50 24.13
C PRO A 418 -0.54 -14.92 23.37
N ALA A 419 0.63 -14.92 24.02
CA ALA A 419 1.84 -14.34 23.45
C ALA A 419 2.28 -15.00 22.13
N ASN A 420 1.96 -16.27 21.93
CA ASN A 420 2.28 -17.06 20.72
C ASN A 420 1.11 -17.12 19.72
N ALA A 421 0.12 -16.24 19.81
CA ALA A 421 -0.96 -16.19 18.84
C ALA A 421 -0.42 -15.89 17.44
N THR A 422 -0.81 -16.71 16.46
CA THR A 422 -0.44 -16.49 15.06
C THR A 422 -1.07 -15.20 14.52
N MET A 423 -0.27 -14.29 13.98
CA MET A 423 -0.77 -13.05 13.38
C MET A 423 -1.41 -13.33 12.02
N ILE A 424 -2.66 -12.96 11.82
CA ILE A 424 -3.31 -12.97 10.51
C ILE A 424 -3.33 -11.55 9.98
N THR A 425 -2.70 -11.32 8.82
CA THR A 425 -2.61 -9.99 8.22
C THR A 425 -2.54 -10.07 6.69
N THR A 426 -2.78 -8.96 6.00
CA THR A 426 -2.57 -8.93 4.56
C THR A 426 -1.09 -8.72 4.23
N MET A 427 -0.64 -9.23 3.07
CA MET A 427 0.71 -9.00 2.56
C MET A 427 1.08 -7.51 2.53
N HIS A 428 0.15 -6.62 2.20
CA HIS A 428 0.38 -5.17 2.23
C HIS A 428 0.67 -4.64 3.64
N LYS A 429 -0.10 -5.08 4.64
CA LYS A 429 0.07 -4.64 6.04
C LYS A 429 1.24 -5.31 6.72
N SER A 430 1.78 -6.39 6.17
CA SER A 430 2.98 -7.06 6.67
C SER A 430 4.27 -6.29 6.39
N LYS A 431 4.25 -5.32 5.46
CA LYS A 431 5.43 -4.49 5.18
C LYS A 431 5.90 -3.76 6.45
N GLY A 432 7.20 -3.84 6.71
CA GLY A 432 7.82 -3.32 7.94
C GLY A 432 7.77 -4.26 9.16
N LYS A 433 7.09 -5.41 9.05
CA LYS A 433 7.04 -6.46 10.10
C LYS A 433 7.82 -7.69 9.68
N GLU A 434 8.05 -8.62 10.62
CA GLU A 434 8.76 -9.88 10.38
C GLU A 434 8.39 -10.90 11.45
N TRP A 435 8.43 -12.19 11.10
CA TRP A 435 8.12 -13.31 11.99
C TRP A 435 9.06 -14.47 11.70
N ASN A 436 9.29 -15.31 12.70
CA ASN A 436 10.11 -16.51 12.51
C ASN A 436 9.48 -17.50 11.52
N HIS A 437 8.16 -17.66 11.61
CA HIS A 437 7.41 -18.55 10.74
C HIS A 437 6.33 -17.75 9.98
N VAL A 438 6.35 -17.84 8.66
CA VAL A 438 5.36 -17.20 7.79
C VAL A 438 4.72 -18.24 6.89
N THR A 439 3.40 -18.28 6.87
CA THR A 439 2.59 -19.04 5.92
C THR A 439 1.93 -18.06 4.94
N ILE A 440 2.04 -18.35 3.65
CA ILE A 440 1.32 -17.65 2.60
C ILE A 440 -0.04 -18.31 2.41
N ALA A 441 -1.12 -17.56 2.65
CA ALA A 441 -2.47 -18.07 2.52
C ALA A 441 -2.84 -18.39 1.06
N ASP A 442 -3.74 -19.33 0.87
CA ASP A 442 -4.16 -19.82 -0.45
C ASP A 442 -4.78 -18.75 -1.35
N ASP A 443 -5.36 -17.68 -0.75
CA ASP A 443 -5.93 -16.59 -1.53
C ASP A 443 -4.88 -15.80 -2.34
N ALA A 444 -3.60 -15.92 -1.97
CA ALA A 444 -2.48 -15.32 -2.67
C ALA A 444 -2.25 -15.94 -4.07
N GLU A 445 -2.58 -17.21 -4.25
CA GLU A 445 -2.45 -17.87 -5.54
C GLU A 445 -3.34 -17.28 -6.62
N ASN A 446 -4.46 -16.66 -6.22
CA ASN A 446 -5.45 -16.12 -7.16
C ASN A 446 -4.91 -15.07 -8.14
N VAL A 447 -3.84 -14.35 -7.79
CA VAL A 447 -3.22 -13.34 -8.66
C VAL A 447 -2.35 -13.97 -9.76
N PHE A 448 -2.03 -15.24 -9.64
CA PHE A 448 -1.25 -16.01 -10.61
C PHE A 448 -2.12 -16.83 -11.55
N TYR A 449 -3.29 -16.30 -11.85
CA TYR A 449 -4.20 -16.81 -12.89
C TYR A 449 -4.69 -15.67 -13.78
N ARG A 450 -4.82 -15.95 -15.07
CA ARG A 450 -5.52 -15.06 -16.00
C ARG A 450 -6.82 -15.71 -16.47
N SER A 451 -7.78 -14.90 -16.85
CA SER A 451 -9.04 -15.37 -17.44
C SER A 451 -8.88 -15.43 -18.94
N GLU A 452 -9.11 -16.59 -19.52
CA GLU A 452 -9.16 -16.83 -20.96
C GLU A 452 -10.53 -17.34 -21.37
N MET A 453 -10.85 -17.23 -22.67
CA MET A 453 -12.02 -17.90 -23.24
C MET A 453 -11.57 -19.25 -23.79
N ASP A 454 -12.24 -20.32 -23.38
CA ASP A 454 -12.04 -21.64 -24.00
C ASP A 454 -12.69 -21.70 -25.42
N GLU A 455 -12.46 -22.80 -26.12
CA GLU A 455 -13.02 -23.03 -27.47
C GLU A 455 -14.56 -22.97 -27.50
N SER A 456 -15.21 -23.12 -26.35
CA SER A 456 -16.67 -23.03 -26.20
C SER A 456 -17.16 -21.62 -25.83
N GLY A 457 -16.27 -20.63 -25.72
CA GLY A 457 -16.59 -19.26 -25.34
C GLY A 457 -16.87 -19.08 -23.84
N ARG A 458 -16.47 -20.04 -22.97
CA ARG A 458 -16.57 -19.90 -21.52
C ARG A 458 -15.29 -19.30 -20.94
N LYS A 459 -15.43 -18.46 -19.94
CA LYS A 459 -14.29 -17.98 -19.15
C LYS A 459 -13.70 -19.11 -18.33
N VAL A 460 -12.44 -19.43 -18.56
CA VAL A 460 -11.63 -20.37 -17.77
C VAL A 460 -10.48 -19.62 -17.10
N ARG A 461 -10.03 -20.14 -15.96
CA ARG A 461 -8.84 -19.63 -15.25
C ARG A 461 -7.63 -20.45 -15.67
N VAL A 462 -6.63 -19.76 -16.22
CA VAL A 462 -5.37 -20.37 -16.66
C VAL A 462 -4.24 -19.92 -15.73
N PRO A 463 -3.47 -20.82 -15.15
CA PRO A 463 -2.33 -20.46 -14.32
C PRO A 463 -1.28 -19.72 -15.14
N ILE A 464 -0.66 -18.71 -14.54
CA ILE A 464 0.48 -17.98 -15.11
C ILE A 464 1.70 -18.17 -14.23
N SER A 465 2.88 -18.02 -14.83
CA SER A 465 4.15 -18.03 -14.10
C SER A 465 4.34 -16.73 -13.32
N PHE A 466 5.30 -16.71 -12.40
CA PHE A 466 5.66 -15.50 -11.67
C PHE A 466 6.17 -14.41 -12.63
N SER A 467 6.91 -14.77 -13.69
CA SER A 467 7.42 -13.83 -14.70
C SER A 467 6.31 -13.08 -15.45
N GLU A 468 5.15 -13.72 -15.68
CA GLU A 468 3.99 -13.14 -16.38
C GLU A 468 3.12 -12.26 -15.47
N ALA A 469 3.27 -12.39 -14.14
CA ALA A 469 2.45 -11.62 -13.20
C ALA A 469 2.74 -10.10 -13.29
N PRO A 470 1.75 -9.24 -12.99
CA PRO A 470 1.96 -7.80 -12.92
C PRO A 470 3.07 -7.43 -11.92
N LEU A 471 3.88 -6.42 -12.24
CA LEU A 471 5.01 -6.01 -11.39
C LEU A 471 4.59 -5.73 -9.94
N MET A 472 3.43 -5.12 -9.73
CA MET A 472 2.92 -4.83 -8.39
C MET A 472 2.66 -6.11 -7.58
N GLU A 473 2.16 -7.16 -8.21
CA GLU A 473 1.95 -8.46 -7.56
C GLU A 473 3.27 -9.18 -7.29
N LYS A 474 4.25 -9.07 -8.20
CA LYS A 474 5.62 -9.57 -7.98
C LYS A 474 6.25 -8.91 -6.75
N ASN A 475 6.19 -7.58 -6.69
CA ASN A 475 6.72 -6.82 -5.55
C ASN A 475 6.02 -7.22 -4.24
N LEU A 476 4.70 -7.36 -4.27
CA LEU A 476 3.92 -7.73 -3.10
C LEU A 476 4.29 -9.14 -2.60
N PHE A 477 4.49 -10.07 -3.53
CA PHE A 477 4.87 -11.43 -3.19
C PHE A 477 6.31 -11.50 -2.65
N TYR A 478 7.24 -10.73 -3.23
CA TYR A 478 8.59 -10.57 -2.69
C TYR A 478 8.58 -9.97 -1.27
N VAL A 479 7.74 -8.95 -1.03
CA VAL A 479 7.54 -8.43 0.32
C VAL A 479 7.08 -9.54 1.26
N ALA A 480 6.07 -10.34 0.88
CA ALA A 480 5.52 -11.39 1.72
C ALA A 480 6.58 -12.46 2.07
N VAL A 481 7.31 -12.99 1.08
CA VAL A 481 8.37 -13.97 1.26
C VAL A 481 9.46 -13.46 2.20
N THR A 482 9.87 -12.22 2.06
CA THR A 482 10.91 -11.59 2.89
C THR A 482 10.44 -11.17 4.28
N ARG A 483 9.21 -11.53 4.69
CA ARG A 483 8.73 -11.38 6.08
C ARG A 483 9.15 -12.56 6.96
N ALA A 484 9.39 -13.73 6.37
CA ALA A 484 9.87 -14.90 7.09
C ALA A 484 11.33 -14.69 7.52
N LYS A 485 11.64 -15.03 8.78
CA LYS A 485 13.00 -15.03 9.31
C LYS A 485 13.65 -16.42 9.16
N ARG A 486 12.92 -17.50 9.46
CA ARG A 486 13.46 -18.87 9.53
C ARG A 486 12.67 -19.86 8.71
N VAL A 487 11.35 -19.82 8.75
CA VAL A 487 10.49 -20.80 8.07
C VAL A 487 9.48 -20.08 7.18
N LEU A 488 9.39 -20.52 5.94
CA LEU A 488 8.42 -20.04 4.95
C LEU A 488 7.62 -21.21 4.39
N ASP A 489 6.32 -21.20 4.68
CA ASP A 489 5.34 -22.08 4.05
C ASP A 489 4.63 -21.32 2.93
N LEU A 490 4.75 -21.84 1.72
CA LEU A 490 4.23 -21.21 0.51
C LEU A 490 2.81 -21.67 0.15
N GLY A 491 2.27 -22.69 0.85
CA GLY A 491 0.97 -23.27 0.52
C GLY A 491 0.84 -23.58 -0.97
N LEU A 492 -0.29 -23.23 -1.58
CA LEU A 492 -0.54 -23.41 -3.01
C LEU A 492 0.42 -22.62 -3.92
N CYS A 493 1.05 -21.55 -3.40
CA CYS A 493 2.04 -20.77 -4.17
C CYS A 493 3.38 -21.51 -4.35
N SER A 494 3.58 -22.70 -3.76
CA SER A 494 4.80 -23.51 -3.92
C SER A 494 5.14 -23.82 -5.39
N ARG A 495 4.12 -23.94 -6.26
CA ARG A 495 4.28 -24.13 -7.72
C ARG A 495 5.04 -23.00 -8.43
N LEU A 496 5.15 -21.83 -7.81
CA LEU A 496 5.92 -20.69 -8.35
C LEU A 496 7.42 -20.83 -8.11
N PHE A 497 7.83 -21.86 -7.36
CA PHE A 497 9.19 -22.15 -6.95
C PHE A 497 9.54 -23.60 -7.34
N PRO A 498 9.72 -23.89 -8.65
CA PRO A 498 10.06 -25.24 -9.10
C PRO A 498 11.34 -25.72 -8.39
N SER A 499 11.37 -27.00 -8.03
CA SER A 499 12.59 -27.61 -7.51
C SER A 499 13.64 -27.69 -8.63
N VAL A 500 14.92 -27.64 -8.27
CA VAL A 500 16.04 -27.72 -9.23
C VAL A 500 15.96 -29.02 -10.07
N ASP A 501 15.35 -30.08 -9.53
CA ASP A 501 15.14 -31.37 -10.21
C ASP A 501 14.05 -31.29 -11.31
N GLU A 502 13.08 -30.37 -11.20
CA GLU A 502 12.02 -30.17 -12.21
C GLU A 502 12.49 -29.28 -13.37
N GLU A 503 13.41 -28.34 -13.14
CA GLU A 503 14.01 -27.52 -14.21
C GLU A 503 14.84 -28.35 -15.17
N THR A 504 15.60 -29.35 -14.67
CA THR A 504 16.37 -30.28 -15.50
C THR A 504 15.46 -31.18 -16.34
N ALA A 505 14.35 -31.65 -15.78
CA ALA A 505 13.37 -32.47 -16.50
C ALA A 505 12.63 -31.71 -17.60
N ASN A 506 12.26 -30.46 -17.35
CA ASN A 506 11.60 -29.61 -18.35
C ASN A 506 12.55 -29.11 -19.44
N THR A 507 13.84 -28.93 -19.14
CA THR A 507 14.85 -28.56 -20.12
C THR A 507 15.18 -29.74 -21.04
N GLU A 508 15.25 -30.96 -20.52
CA GLU A 508 15.44 -32.17 -21.31
C GLU A 508 14.25 -32.52 -22.22
N MET A 509 13.01 -32.22 -21.77
CA MET A 509 11.81 -32.39 -22.62
C MET A 509 11.72 -31.32 -23.71
N SER A 510 12.20 -30.10 -23.50
CA SER A 510 12.19 -29.05 -24.53
C SER A 510 13.30 -29.20 -25.58
N VAL A 511 14.35 -29.96 -25.30
CA VAL A 511 15.43 -30.26 -26.25
C VAL A 511 15.11 -31.54 -27.08
N ALA A 512 14.13 -32.34 -26.63
CA ALA A 512 13.69 -33.55 -27.29
C ALA A 512 12.44 -33.42 -28.14
N ALA A 513 11.83 -32.21 -28.23
CA ALA A 513 10.71 -31.87 -29.10
C ALA A 513 11.16 -30.85 -30.17
#